data_ea8b7165bcb27e02c5a69a3f17a7dbb1
#
_entry.id   ea8b7165bcb27e02c5a69a3f17a7dbb1
#
_cell.length_a   1.000
_cell.length_b   1.000
_cell.length_c   1.000
_cell.angle_alpha   90.00
_cell.angle_beta   90.00
_cell.angle_gamma   90.00
#
_symmetry.space_group_name_H-M   'P 1'
#
loop_
_entity.id
_entity.type
_entity.pdbx_description
1 polymer ?
#
loop_
_entity_poly.entity_id
_entity_poly.type
_entity_poly.pdbx_seq_one_letter_code
_entity_poly.pdbx_strand_id
1 'polypeptide(L)'
;FHFGSFLKFSSNDNPIEMTHALNILSFNVRLFNFYESKDAQNNIQETFSSFLEKENPDVLFLQEYNKEMKIDFPEFPYNYIHFRGKNILGHAIFSKYPLINTYSFDFEDSYNNALSADLVKDTDTLRVYNLHLQSLSIKPRVSYLQELNNEVLRKRISTLFIKQQEQVELIVEHKNNSRYPVIISG
;
A
#
# COMPACT_ATOMS: atom_id res chain seq x y z
N PHE A 1 -7.39 20.65 17.34
CA PHE A 1 -7.30 19.76 16.18
C PHE A 1 -8.71 19.30 15.80
N HIS A 2 -9.22 19.77 14.67
CA HIS A 2 -10.52 19.35 14.14
C HIS A 2 -10.32 18.10 13.28
N PHE A 3 -10.45 16.92 13.87
CA PHE A 3 -10.41 15.64 13.13
C PHE A 3 -11.57 15.49 12.14
N GLY A 4 -12.69 16.18 12.36
CA GLY A 4 -13.90 16.09 11.52
C GLY A 4 -13.76 16.58 10.08
N SER A 5 -12.67 17.30 9.73
CA SER A 5 -12.42 17.73 8.34
C SER A 5 -11.61 16.71 7.54
N PHE A 6 -11.00 15.70 8.19
CA PHE A 6 -10.16 14.69 7.54
C PHE A 6 -10.87 13.33 7.37
N LEU A 7 -11.92 13.07 8.14
CA LEU A 7 -12.66 11.82 8.10
C LEU A 7 -14.14 12.12 7.82
N LYS A 8 -14.59 11.80 6.63
CA LYS A 8 -16.02 11.75 6.30
C LYS A 8 -16.48 10.30 6.41
N PHE A 9 -17.26 10.01 7.44
CA PHE A 9 -18.05 8.78 7.49
C PHE A 9 -19.39 9.06 6.83
N SER A 10 -19.66 8.40 5.71
CA SER A 10 -20.97 8.38 5.10
C SER A 10 -21.60 7.04 5.44
N SER A 11 -22.63 7.04 6.30
CA SER A 11 -23.56 5.94 6.40
C SER A 11 -24.63 6.19 5.35
N ASN A 12 -24.48 5.66 4.15
CA ASN A 12 -25.62 5.50 3.26
C ASN A 12 -26.37 4.26 3.73
N ASP A 13 -27.47 4.47 4.44
CA ASP A 13 -28.41 3.40 4.85
C ASP A 13 -29.21 2.82 3.66
N ASN A 14 -28.92 3.23 2.45
CA ASN A 14 -29.44 2.56 1.27
C ASN A 14 -28.59 1.30 1.04
N PRO A 15 -29.17 0.09 1.08
CA PRO A 15 -28.48 -1.10 0.64
C PRO A 15 -28.20 -0.92 -0.85
N ILE A 16 -26.98 -0.46 -1.16
CA ILE A 16 -26.43 -0.59 -2.51
C ILE A 16 -26.51 -2.10 -2.78
N GLU A 17 -27.15 -2.48 -3.87
CA GLU A 17 -27.13 -3.88 -4.30
C GLU A 17 -25.67 -4.30 -4.35
N MET A 18 -25.24 -5.10 -3.39
CA MET A 18 -23.82 -5.48 -3.16
C MET A 18 -23.24 -6.35 -4.28
N THR A 19 -24.04 -6.65 -5.30
CA THR A 19 -23.66 -7.47 -6.45
C THR A 19 -22.50 -6.90 -7.29
N HIS A 20 -22.24 -5.59 -7.19
CA HIS A 20 -21.16 -4.92 -7.92
C HIS A 20 -20.09 -4.30 -7.00
N ALA A 21 -20.18 -4.51 -5.70
CA ALA A 21 -19.17 -4.01 -4.76
C ALA A 21 -17.80 -4.64 -5.01
N LEU A 22 -16.74 -3.87 -4.79
CA LEU A 22 -15.35 -4.34 -4.79
C LEU A 22 -14.79 -4.20 -3.38
N ASN A 23 -14.42 -5.31 -2.76
CA ASN A 23 -13.81 -5.32 -1.45
C ASN A 23 -12.28 -5.21 -1.61
N ILE A 24 -11.72 -4.09 -1.13
CA ILE A 24 -10.29 -3.80 -1.23
C ILE A 24 -9.69 -3.74 0.16
N LEU A 25 -8.60 -4.47 0.37
CA LEU A 25 -7.79 -4.44 1.57
C LEU A 25 -6.41 -3.85 1.25
N SER A 26 -5.96 -2.89 2.04
CA SER A 26 -4.61 -2.35 1.98
C SER A 26 -3.88 -2.57 3.31
N PHE A 27 -2.66 -3.11 3.26
CA PHE A 27 -1.94 -3.49 4.46
C PHE A 27 -0.42 -3.38 4.29
N ASN A 28 0.25 -2.64 5.19
CA ASN A 28 1.70 -2.69 5.32
C ASN A 28 2.08 -3.92 6.14
N VAL A 29 2.70 -4.90 5.51
CA VAL A 29 3.03 -6.20 6.14
C VAL A 29 4.37 -6.21 6.86
N ARG A 30 5.09 -5.11 6.86
CA ARG A 30 6.37 -4.98 7.58
C ARG A 30 7.31 -6.17 7.34
N LEU A 31 7.51 -6.54 6.08
CA LEU A 31 8.30 -7.71 5.66
C LEU A 31 7.85 -9.03 6.30
N PHE A 32 6.62 -9.13 6.82
CA PHE A 32 6.11 -10.29 7.56
C PHE A 32 7.02 -10.70 8.73
N ASN A 33 7.54 -9.72 9.47
CA ASN A 33 8.48 -9.93 10.58
C ASN A 33 9.73 -10.74 10.19
N PHE A 34 10.23 -10.60 8.96
CA PHE A 34 11.36 -11.37 8.43
C PHE A 34 12.59 -11.37 9.31
N TYR A 35 12.85 -10.29 10.06
CA TYR A 35 13.98 -10.17 10.96
C TYR A 35 13.72 -10.71 12.38
N GLU A 36 12.52 -11.21 12.63
CA GLU A 36 12.15 -11.81 13.92
C GLU A 36 12.42 -13.32 13.93
N SER A 37 12.12 -14.01 15.05
CA SER A 37 12.23 -15.46 15.14
C SER A 37 11.31 -16.18 14.14
N LYS A 38 11.66 -17.44 13.80
CA LYS A 38 10.81 -18.25 12.91
C LYS A 38 9.39 -18.44 13.44
N ASP A 39 9.25 -18.56 14.77
CA ASP A 39 7.93 -18.69 15.39
C ASP A 39 7.11 -17.42 15.23
N ALA A 40 7.72 -16.24 15.35
CA ALA A 40 7.06 -14.97 15.09
C ALA A 40 6.68 -14.83 13.61
N GLN A 41 7.51 -15.28 12.68
CA GLN A 41 7.21 -15.29 11.24
C GLN A 41 6.04 -16.22 10.91
N ASN A 42 6.03 -17.44 11.45
CA ASN A 42 4.93 -18.38 11.24
C ASN A 42 3.62 -17.86 11.82
N ASN A 43 3.64 -17.33 13.02
CA ASN A 43 2.46 -16.75 13.67
C ASN A 43 1.85 -15.62 12.86
N ILE A 44 2.67 -14.70 12.32
CA ILE A 44 2.15 -13.59 11.51
C ILE A 44 1.55 -14.09 10.18
N GLN A 45 2.13 -15.12 9.56
CA GLN A 45 1.60 -15.70 8.34
C GLN A 45 0.24 -16.36 8.57
N GLU A 46 0.12 -17.20 9.60
CA GLU A 46 -1.13 -17.87 9.97
C GLU A 46 -2.21 -16.84 10.33
N THR A 47 -1.85 -15.84 11.13
CA THR A 47 -2.77 -14.75 11.51
C THR A 47 -3.25 -13.98 10.29
N PHE A 48 -2.33 -13.68 9.37
CA PHE A 48 -2.66 -12.93 8.16
C PHE A 48 -3.54 -13.74 7.22
N SER A 49 -3.24 -15.03 7.03
CA SER A 49 -4.08 -15.94 6.22
C SER A 49 -5.50 -16.05 6.78
N SER A 50 -5.63 -16.29 8.09
CA SER A 50 -6.94 -16.34 8.76
C SER A 50 -7.72 -15.03 8.64
N PHE A 51 -7.00 -13.90 8.69
CA PHE A 51 -7.60 -12.59 8.48
C PHE A 51 -8.11 -12.42 7.04
N LEU A 52 -7.33 -12.85 6.02
CA LEU A 52 -7.75 -12.80 4.63
C LEU A 52 -8.96 -13.69 4.36
N GLU A 53 -9.00 -14.90 4.92
CA GLU A 53 -10.15 -15.79 4.81
C GLU A 53 -11.43 -15.15 5.36
N LYS A 54 -11.31 -14.46 6.50
CA LYS A 54 -12.44 -13.78 7.15
C LYS A 54 -12.94 -12.58 6.34
N GLU A 55 -12.02 -11.70 5.93
CA GLU A 55 -12.37 -10.45 5.24
C GLU A 55 -12.67 -10.68 3.75
N ASN A 56 -12.18 -11.78 3.18
CA ASN A 56 -12.41 -12.22 1.80
C ASN A 56 -12.31 -11.08 0.75
N PRO A 57 -11.20 -10.32 0.72
CA PRO A 57 -11.06 -9.21 -0.20
C PRO A 57 -11.00 -9.66 -1.66
N ASP A 58 -11.44 -8.80 -2.57
CA ASP A 58 -11.30 -8.99 -4.01
C ASP A 58 -9.94 -8.54 -4.52
N VAL A 59 -9.38 -7.52 -3.86
CA VAL A 59 -8.08 -6.94 -4.16
C VAL A 59 -7.31 -6.70 -2.86
N LEU A 60 -6.05 -7.08 -2.88
CA LEU A 60 -5.14 -6.94 -1.74
C LEU A 60 -3.93 -6.10 -2.16
N PHE A 61 -3.72 -4.98 -1.50
CA PHE A 61 -2.54 -4.14 -1.63
C PHE A 61 -1.59 -4.39 -0.46
N LEU A 62 -0.36 -4.81 -0.76
CA LEU A 62 0.66 -5.03 0.26
C LEU A 62 1.82 -4.06 0.06
N GLN A 63 2.14 -3.31 1.11
CA GLN A 63 3.36 -2.53 1.22
C GLN A 63 4.37 -3.29 2.09
N GLU A 64 5.65 -3.03 1.88
CA GLU A 64 6.76 -3.75 2.53
C GLU A 64 6.67 -5.28 2.37
N TYR A 65 6.24 -5.72 1.17
CA TYR A 65 6.21 -7.14 0.82
C TYR A 65 7.63 -7.70 0.71
N ASN A 66 7.86 -8.88 1.27
CA ASN A 66 9.20 -9.49 1.30
C ASN A 66 9.39 -10.49 0.17
N LYS A 67 10.44 -10.33 -0.62
CA LYS A 67 10.82 -11.22 -1.72
C LYS A 67 11.10 -12.67 -1.29
N GLU A 68 11.64 -12.84 -0.08
CA GLU A 68 12.08 -14.14 0.42
C GLU A 68 10.97 -14.90 1.14
N MET A 69 9.88 -14.23 1.47
CA MET A 69 8.71 -14.86 2.08
C MET A 69 7.86 -15.48 0.98
N LYS A 70 7.84 -16.81 0.95
CA LYS A 70 7.01 -17.60 0.02
C LYS A 70 5.62 -17.78 0.63
N ILE A 71 4.83 -16.71 0.64
CA ILE A 71 3.43 -16.81 1.04
C ILE A 71 2.62 -17.05 -0.24
N ASP A 72 1.84 -18.10 -0.22
CA ASP A 72 0.92 -18.43 -1.29
C ASP A 72 -0.45 -17.78 -1.02
N PHE A 73 -1.00 -17.15 -2.05
CA PHE A 73 -2.31 -16.50 -2.02
C PHE A 73 -3.18 -17.11 -3.14
N PRO A 74 -3.61 -18.36 -3.00
CA PRO A 74 -4.31 -19.10 -4.07
C PRO A 74 -5.64 -18.46 -4.48
N GLU A 75 -6.24 -17.64 -3.60
CA GLU A 75 -7.48 -16.92 -3.87
C GLU A 75 -7.29 -15.78 -4.89
N PHE A 76 -6.04 -15.37 -5.13
CA PHE A 76 -5.70 -14.26 -6.03
C PHE A 76 -4.90 -14.75 -7.23
N PRO A 77 -5.56 -15.22 -8.30
CA PRO A 77 -4.88 -15.76 -9.48
C PRO A 77 -4.10 -14.70 -10.26
N TYR A 78 -4.38 -13.41 -10.03
CA TYR A 78 -3.69 -12.32 -10.69
C TYR A 78 -2.90 -11.51 -9.67
N ASN A 79 -1.64 -11.17 -10.03
CA ASN A 79 -0.82 -10.34 -9.18
C ASN A 79 0.12 -9.47 -10.00
N TYR A 80 0.51 -8.35 -9.41
CA TYR A 80 1.61 -7.52 -9.85
C TYR A 80 2.52 -7.23 -8.65
N ILE A 81 3.72 -7.80 -8.68
CA ILE A 81 4.71 -7.69 -7.60
C ILE A 81 5.95 -7.02 -8.15
N HIS A 82 6.43 -5.99 -7.48
CA HIS A 82 7.62 -5.27 -7.89
C HIS A 82 8.62 -5.12 -6.74
N PHE A 83 9.89 -5.40 -7.04
CA PHE A 83 11.03 -5.20 -6.17
C PHE A 83 12.04 -4.31 -6.85
N ARG A 84 12.44 -3.23 -6.20
CA ARG A 84 13.42 -2.31 -6.77
C ARG A 84 14.84 -2.90 -6.69
N GLY A 85 15.41 -3.24 -7.84
CA GLY A 85 16.76 -3.78 -7.94
C GLY A 85 16.94 -5.10 -7.17
N LYS A 86 17.96 -5.14 -6.28
CA LYS A 86 18.28 -6.33 -5.46
C LYS A 86 17.62 -6.31 -4.09
N ASN A 87 16.73 -5.35 -3.81
CA ASN A 87 16.08 -5.26 -2.50
C ASN A 87 15.14 -6.43 -2.24
N ILE A 88 15.04 -6.81 -0.98
CA ILE A 88 14.03 -7.77 -0.51
C ILE A 88 12.69 -7.10 -0.25
N LEU A 89 12.70 -5.78 -0.09
CA LEU A 89 11.52 -4.95 0.12
C LEU A 89 10.85 -4.66 -1.21
N GLY A 90 9.58 -4.97 -1.30
CA GLY A 90 8.77 -4.71 -2.48
C GLY A 90 7.35 -4.30 -2.14
N HIS A 91 6.54 -4.21 -3.17
CA HIS A 91 5.12 -3.92 -3.09
C HIS A 91 4.37 -4.90 -3.99
N ALA A 92 3.14 -5.21 -3.63
CA ALA A 92 2.33 -6.15 -4.38
C ALA A 92 0.88 -5.71 -4.49
N ILE A 93 0.28 -6.01 -5.63
CA ILE A 93 -1.17 -5.98 -5.86
C ILE A 93 -1.56 -7.41 -6.18
N PHE A 94 -2.42 -8.01 -5.37
CA PHE A 94 -3.05 -9.30 -5.63
C PHE A 94 -4.52 -9.08 -5.94
N SER A 95 -5.09 -9.84 -6.87
CA SER A 95 -6.46 -9.63 -7.33
C SER A 95 -7.13 -10.93 -7.75
N LYS A 96 -8.43 -11.04 -7.46
CA LYS A 96 -9.32 -12.06 -8.04
C LYS A 96 -9.62 -11.79 -9.51
N TYR A 97 -9.39 -10.55 -9.97
CA TYR A 97 -9.68 -10.08 -11.33
C TYR A 97 -8.40 -9.78 -12.11
N PRO A 98 -8.42 -9.87 -13.45
CA PRO A 98 -7.29 -9.55 -14.28
C PRO A 98 -6.68 -8.15 -14.00
N LEU A 99 -5.35 -8.10 -13.96
CA LEU A 99 -4.56 -6.88 -13.87
C LEU A 99 -3.83 -6.66 -15.19
N ILE A 100 -4.04 -5.51 -15.82
CA ILE A 100 -3.38 -5.09 -17.06
C ILE A 100 -2.73 -3.71 -16.89
N ASN A 101 -1.91 -3.29 -17.84
CA ASN A 101 -1.25 -1.97 -17.85
C ASN A 101 -0.58 -1.66 -16.50
N THR A 102 0.17 -2.61 -15.99
CA THR A 102 0.89 -2.48 -14.71
C THR A 102 2.06 -1.52 -14.85
N TYR A 103 2.27 -0.69 -13.81
CA TYR A 103 3.36 0.27 -13.77
C TYR A 103 3.91 0.46 -12.35
N SER A 104 5.23 0.67 -12.23
CA SER A 104 5.91 0.98 -10.97
C SER A 104 6.52 2.39 -11.00
N PHE A 105 6.26 3.16 -9.94
CA PHE A 105 6.88 4.45 -9.69
C PHE A 105 8.12 4.25 -8.82
N ASP A 106 9.24 3.93 -9.38
CA ASP A 106 10.48 3.79 -8.64
C ASP A 106 11.03 5.18 -8.28
N PHE A 107 10.56 5.73 -7.17
CA PHE A 107 10.90 7.07 -6.73
C PHE A 107 12.41 7.24 -6.56
N GLU A 108 12.95 8.32 -7.11
CA GLU A 108 14.37 8.62 -7.03
C GLU A 108 14.81 8.82 -5.57
N ASP A 109 16.01 8.39 -5.22
CA ASP A 109 16.57 8.47 -3.86
C ASP A 109 15.66 7.96 -2.73
N SER A 110 14.85 6.95 -3.02
CA SER A 110 13.95 6.33 -2.05
C SER A 110 13.92 4.81 -2.23
N TYR A 111 13.73 4.08 -1.13
CA TYR A 111 13.38 2.66 -1.17
C TYR A 111 11.88 2.42 -1.32
N ASN A 112 11.09 3.47 -1.14
CA ASN A 112 9.65 3.44 -1.30
C ASN A 112 9.28 3.54 -2.78
N ASN A 113 8.13 3.01 -3.14
CA ASN A 113 7.58 3.15 -4.47
C ASN A 113 6.03 3.13 -4.44
N ALA A 114 5.44 3.26 -5.61
CA ALA A 114 4.02 3.00 -5.78
C ALA A 114 3.81 2.08 -6.98
N LEU A 115 2.76 1.29 -6.93
CA LEU A 115 2.34 0.46 -8.05
C LEU A 115 1.01 0.96 -8.59
N SER A 116 0.80 0.84 -9.89
CA SER A 116 -0.53 0.98 -10.48
C SER A 116 -0.83 -0.19 -11.42
N ALA A 117 -2.11 -0.47 -11.58
CA ALA A 117 -2.62 -1.44 -12.52
C ALA A 117 -4.03 -1.03 -12.97
N ASP A 118 -4.45 -1.48 -14.13
CA ASP A 118 -5.85 -1.46 -14.54
C ASP A 118 -6.48 -2.81 -14.20
N LEU A 119 -7.44 -2.79 -13.27
CA LEU A 119 -8.19 -3.95 -12.81
C LEU A 119 -9.44 -4.09 -13.68
N VAL A 120 -9.62 -5.24 -14.29
CA VAL A 120 -10.76 -5.54 -15.17
C VAL A 120 -11.73 -6.46 -14.45
N LYS A 121 -12.91 -5.92 -14.10
CA LYS A 121 -14.00 -6.68 -13.50
C LYS A 121 -15.20 -6.66 -14.45
N ASP A 122 -15.54 -7.80 -14.98
CA ASP A 122 -16.61 -7.95 -15.99
C ASP A 122 -16.41 -7.02 -17.20
N THR A 123 -17.26 -6.05 -17.38
CA THR A 123 -17.18 -5.02 -18.44
C THR A 123 -16.51 -3.73 -17.98
N ASP A 124 -16.23 -3.60 -16.69
CA ASP A 124 -15.70 -2.38 -16.09
C ASP A 124 -14.18 -2.47 -15.89
N THR A 125 -13.54 -1.34 -16.00
CA THR A 125 -12.10 -1.21 -15.70
C THR A 125 -11.89 -0.08 -14.72
N LEU A 126 -11.10 -0.36 -13.69
CA LEU A 126 -10.71 0.60 -12.64
C LEU A 126 -9.19 0.72 -12.63
N ARG A 127 -8.66 1.93 -12.54
CA ARG A 127 -7.24 2.13 -12.27
C ARG A 127 -6.99 2.14 -10.77
N VAL A 128 -6.15 1.24 -10.31
CA VAL A 128 -5.82 1.08 -8.88
C VAL A 128 -4.38 1.47 -8.62
N TYR A 129 -4.14 2.08 -7.46
CA TYR A 129 -2.80 2.46 -6.99
C TYR A 129 -2.58 1.92 -5.58
N ASN A 130 -1.45 1.25 -5.41
CA ASN A 130 -0.91 0.86 -4.10
C ASN A 130 0.29 1.75 -3.80
N LEU A 131 0.16 2.66 -2.83
CA LEU A 131 1.17 3.65 -2.51
C LEU A 131 1.97 3.26 -1.26
N HIS A 132 3.27 3.54 -1.30
CA HIS A 132 4.10 3.60 -0.11
C HIS A 132 5.07 4.76 -0.27
N LEU A 133 4.64 5.93 0.18
CA LEU A 133 5.40 7.18 0.08
C LEU A 133 6.56 7.20 1.08
N GLN A 134 7.50 8.15 0.86
CA GLN A 134 8.65 8.34 1.71
C GLN A 134 8.25 8.45 3.19
N SER A 135 8.82 7.59 4.02
CA SER A 135 8.62 7.60 5.47
C SER A 135 9.58 8.55 6.17
N LEU A 136 9.20 8.99 7.38
CA LEU A 136 10.02 9.87 8.20
C LEU A 136 11.30 9.19 8.70
N SER A 137 11.36 7.85 8.65
CA SER A 137 12.47 7.03 9.16
C SER A 137 12.88 7.40 10.61
N ILE A 138 11.93 7.85 11.41
CA ILE A 138 12.12 8.18 12.82
C ILE A 138 11.71 6.96 13.65
N LYS A 139 12.63 6.50 14.52
CA LYS A 139 12.27 5.46 15.49
C LYS A 139 11.20 6.02 16.43
N PRO A 140 10.04 5.34 16.62
CA PRO A 140 8.95 5.80 17.46
C PRO A 140 9.26 5.62 18.96
N ARG A 141 10.39 6.18 19.42
CA ARG A 141 10.78 6.19 20.82
C ARG A 141 10.84 7.64 21.29
N VAL A 142 10.13 7.94 22.38
CA VAL A 142 10.09 9.29 22.97
C VAL A 142 11.49 9.80 23.31
N SER A 143 12.37 8.92 23.83
CA SER A 143 13.78 9.27 24.11
C SER A 143 14.52 9.74 22.86
N TYR A 144 14.33 9.07 21.72
CA TYR A 144 14.97 9.47 20.47
C TYR A 144 14.48 10.82 19.95
N LEU A 145 13.19 11.14 20.14
CA LEU A 145 12.63 12.44 19.76
C LEU A 145 13.13 13.56 20.68
N GLN A 146 13.36 13.27 21.97
CA GLN A 146 13.92 14.20 22.93
C GLN A 146 15.40 14.49 22.72
N GLU A 147 16.17 13.52 22.18
CA GLU A 147 17.57 13.66 21.85
C GLU A 147 17.80 14.46 20.56
N LEU A 148 16.80 14.52 19.67
CA LEU A 148 16.92 15.28 18.43
C LEU A 148 16.79 16.77 18.70
N ASN A 149 17.80 17.54 18.28
CA ASN A 149 17.68 18.98 18.23
C ASN A 149 16.48 19.38 17.34
N ASN A 150 15.68 20.33 17.81
CA ASN A 150 14.49 20.82 17.11
C ASN A 150 14.78 21.27 15.67
N GLU A 151 15.95 21.84 15.41
CA GLU A 151 16.36 22.26 14.07
C GLU A 151 16.58 21.06 13.14
N VAL A 152 17.24 20.02 13.63
CA VAL A 152 17.46 18.76 12.89
C VAL A 152 16.13 18.08 12.59
N LEU A 153 15.22 18.05 13.56
CA LEU A 153 13.89 17.47 13.39
C LEU A 153 13.09 18.25 12.33
N ARG A 154 13.06 19.58 12.41
CA ARG A 154 12.39 20.44 11.42
C ARG A 154 12.94 20.21 10.02
N LYS A 155 14.27 20.15 9.87
CA LYS A 155 14.91 19.90 8.57
C LYS A 155 14.51 18.53 8.00
N ARG A 156 14.51 17.48 8.83
CA ARG A 156 14.08 16.14 8.40
C ARG A 156 12.62 16.12 7.96
N ILE A 157 11.72 16.73 8.73
CA ILE A 157 10.30 16.82 8.40
C ILE A 157 10.11 17.61 7.10
N SER A 158 10.78 18.74 6.93
CA SER A 158 10.71 19.55 5.71
C SER A 158 11.17 18.75 4.48
N THR A 159 12.32 18.10 4.56
CA THR A 159 12.84 17.25 3.48
C THR A 159 11.88 16.10 3.14
N LEU A 160 11.25 15.49 4.14
CA LEU A 160 10.25 14.46 3.94
C LEU A 160 9.05 14.99 3.13
N PHE A 161 8.46 16.11 3.55
CA PHE A 161 7.30 16.67 2.88
C PHE A 161 7.61 17.07 1.43
N ILE A 162 8.81 17.59 1.16
CA ILE A 162 9.24 17.90 -0.20
C ILE A 162 9.29 16.63 -1.04
N LYS A 163 9.92 15.55 -0.54
CA LYS A 163 9.98 14.26 -1.24
C LYS A 163 8.59 13.65 -1.45
N GLN A 164 7.73 13.69 -0.43
CA GLN A 164 6.37 13.20 -0.58
C GLN A 164 5.57 14.01 -1.62
N GLN A 165 5.75 15.34 -1.65
CA GLN A 165 5.12 16.18 -2.65
C GLN A 165 5.56 15.77 -4.06
N GLU A 166 6.85 15.63 -4.32
CA GLU A 166 7.39 15.19 -5.62
C GLU A 166 6.81 13.82 -6.04
N GLN A 167 6.74 12.87 -5.10
CA GLN A 167 6.17 11.55 -5.33
C GLN A 167 4.68 11.62 -5.66
N VAL A 168 3.93 12.45 -4.93
CA VAL A 168 2.48 12.65 -5.17
C VAL A 168 2.25 13.34 -6.51
N GLU A 169 3.07 14.32 -6.91
CA GLU A 169 2.96 14.99 -8.19
C GLU A 169 3.09 14.00 -9.37
N LEU A 170 4.06 13.08 -9.31
CA LEU A 170 4.22 12.01 -10.31
C LEU A 170 2.98 11.10 -10.40
N ILE A 171 2.41 10.73 -9.24
CA ILE A 171 1.21 9.89 -9.20
C ILE A 171 0.00 10.64 -9.75
N VAL A 172 -0.16 11.92 -9.39
CA VAL A 172 -1.27 12.78 -9.86
C VAL A 172 -1.18 12.98 -11.36
N GLU A 173 0.00 13.23 -11.91
CA GLU A 173 0.22 13.33 -13.36
C GLU A 173 -0.21 12.05 -14.07
N HIS A 174 0.27 10.91 -13.62
CA HIS A 174 -0.12 9.61 -14.19
C HIS A 174 -1.63 9.33 -14.04
N LYS A 175 -2.21 9.65 -12.89
CA LYS A 175 -3.64 9.50 -12.61
C LYS A 175 -4.48 10.37 -13.53
N ASN A 176 -4.07 11.61 -13.82
CA ASN A 176 -4.81 12.54 -14.69
C ASN A 176 -4.90 12.06 -16.14
N ASN A 177 -3.99 11.18 -16.56
CA ASN A 177 -4.01 10.52 -17.86
C ASN A 177 -4.90 9.26 -17.89
N SER A 178 -5.52 8.88 -16.76
CA SER A 178 -6.42 7.74 -16.71
C SER A 178 -7.79 8.08 -17.29
N ARG A 179 -8.25 7.23 -18.22
CA ARG A 179 -9.62 7.25 -18.72
C ARG A 179 -10.61 6.46 -17.84
N TYR A 180 -10.09 5.75 -16.85
CA TYR A 180 -10.87 4.92 -15.95
C TYR A 180 -11.07 5.59 -14.60
N PRO A 181 -12.12 5.25 -13.85
CA PRO A 181 -12.24 5.61 -12.45
C PRO A 181 -11.02 5.13 -11.66
N VAL A 182 -10.64 5.88 -10.63
CA VAL A 182 -9.38 5.68 -9.93
C VAL A 182 -9.62 5.38 -8.45
N ILE A 183 -8.92 4.35 -7.94
CA ILE A 183 -8.83 4.02 -6.52
C ILE A 183 -7.37 4.15 -6.10
N ILE A 184 -7.12 4.89 -5.02
CA ILE A 184 -5.78 5.09 -4.45
C ILE A 184 -5.81 4.63 -3.00
N SER A 185 -4.86 3.78 -2.62
CA SER A 185 -4.69 3.29 -1.25
C SER A 185 -3.20 3.07 -0.93
N GLY A 186 -2.84 3.11 0.39
CA GLY A 186 -1.48 2.89 0.86
C GLY A 186 -1.34 3.19 2.33
#